data_532e8dd49e16928da7f1c471fdc8c6c4
#
_entry.id   532e8dd49e16928da7f1c471fdc8c6c4
#
_cell.length_a   1.000
_cell.length_b   1.000
_cell.length_c   1.000
_cell.angle_alpha   90.00
_cell.angle_beta   90.00
_cell.angle_gamma   90.00
#
_symmetry.space_group_name_H-M   'P 1'
#
loop_
_entity.id
_entity.type
_entity.pdbx_description
1 polymer ?
#
loop_
_entity_poly.entity_id
_entity_poly.type
_entity_poly.pdbx_seq_one_letter_code
_entity_poly.pdbx_strand_id
1 'polypeptide(L)'
;IKTPILLKISPDLEADNLKYLCEKVLSSKINGLIISNTTVSRDSISTDIEEKGGLSGKPLFDISTKQLRMAYKYTNGKIPLIGVGGVDSAEKAYEKIKNGASLIQLYTGLVYNGPNLIKDINKDLSSLIEGDGYSNISEAVGVEVD
;
A
#
# COMPACT_ATOMS: atom_id res chain seq x y z
N ILE A 1 -7.51 -10.85 25.06
CA ILE A 1 -6.92 -10.60 23.73
C ILE A 1 -7.33 -9.19 23.36
N LYS A 2 -6.37 -8.26 23.13
CA LYS A 2 -6.67 -6.94 22.60
C LYS A 2 -6.77 -7.04 21.07
N THR A 3 -7.91 -6.66 20.51
CA THR A 3 -8.09 -6.57 19.06
C THR A 3 -7.18 -5.45 18.50
N PRO A 4 -6.33 -5.72 17.50
CA PRO A 4 -5.50 -4.70 16.88
C PRO A 4 -6.35 -3.68 16.12
N ILE A 5 -5.98 -2.41 16.23
CA ILE A 5 -6.64 -1.29 15.54
C ILE A 5 -5.69 -0.76 14.47
N LEU A 6 -6.16 -0.73 13.22
CA LEU A 6 -5.44 -0.17 12.09
C LEU A 6 -6.15 1.10 11.62
N LEU A 7 -5.37 2.15 11.36
CA LEU A 7 -5.88 3.41 10.83
C LEU A 7 -5.70 3.46 9.31
N LYS A 8 -6.81 3.62 8.57
CA LYS A 8 -6.75 3.82 7.11
C LYS A 8 -6.70 5.30 6.77
N ILE A 9 -5.73 5.68 5.95
CA ILE A 9 -5.46 7.09 5.62
C ILE A 9 -5.71 7.40 4.14
N SER A 10 -5.93 8.70 3.85
CA SER A 10 -6.05 9.20 2.47
C SER A 10 -4.68 9.24 1.79
N PRO A 11 -4.60 8.96 0.47
CA PRO A 11 -3.37 9.14 -0.31
C PRO A 11 -3.08 10.62 -0.60
N ASP A 12 -4.04 11.52 -0.33
CA ASP A 12 -3.98 12.94 -0.66
C ASP A 12 -3.40 13.78 0.50
N LEU A 13 -2.84 13.14 1.53
CA LEU A 13 -2.18 13.84 2.63
C LEU A 13 -0.86 14.45 2.18
N GLU A 14 -0.68 15.74 2.45
CA GLU A 14 0.61 16.42 2.30
C GLU A 14 1.70 15.80 3.19
N ALA A 15 2.95 15.91 2.76
CA ALA A 15 4.09 15.25 3.41
C ALA A 15 4.22 15.57 4.91
N ASP A 16 4.03 16.84 5.29
CA ASP A 16 4.13 17.29 6.69
C ASP A 16 2.99 16.72 7.54
N ASN A 17 1.77 16.66 6.98
CA ASN A 17 0.62 16.07 7.65
C ASN A 17 0.79 14.57 7.83
N LEU A 18 1.33 13.87 6.82
CA LEU A 18 1.64 12.45 6.91
C LEU A 18 2.70 12.18 7.98
N LYS A 19 3.78 12.96 8.01
CA LYS A 19 4.82 12.86 9.02
C LYS A 19 4.27 13.02 10.43
N TYR A 20 3.51 14.11 10.66
CA TYR A 20 2.86 14.36 11.94
C TYR A 20 1.93 13.22 12.36
N LEU A 21 1.14 12.70 11.41
CA LEU A 21 0.25 11.56 11.66
C LEU A 21 1.05 10.31 12.07
N CYS A 22 2.12 9.99 11.38
CA CYS A 22 2.98 8.85 11.71
C CYS A 22 3.58 8.97 13.12
N GLU A 23 4.06 10.15 13.50
CA GLU A 23 4.57 10.43 14.86
C GLU A 23 3.49 10.21 15.93
N LYS A 24 2.25 10.69 15.67
CA LYS A 24 1.11 10.48 16.59
C LYS A 24 0.70 9.02 16.69
N VAL A 25 0.70 8.30 15.57
CA VAL A 25 0.39 6.86 15.56
C VAL A 25 1.40 6.08 16.39
N LEU A 26 2.69 6.36 16.26
CA LEU A 26 3.76 5.71 17.05
C LEU A 26 3.61 5.92 18.56
N SER A 27 3.03 7.03 18.99
CA SER A 27 2.78 7.36 20.40
C SER A 27 1.37 6.98 20.89
N SER A 28 0.55 6.35 20.04
CA SER A 28 -0.84 6.01 20.32
C SER A 28 -1.04 4.50 20.59
N LYS A 29 -2.30 4.08 20.66
CA LYS A 29 -2.70 2.66 20.73
C LYS A 29 -3.02 2.04 19.37
N ILE A 30 -2.76 2.76 18.28
CA ILE A 30 -2.94 2.26 16.92
C ILE A 30 -1.80 1.28 16.61
N ASN A 31 -2.16 0.14 16.03
CA ASN A 31 -1.25 -0.98 15.82
C ASN A 31 -0.65 -1.02 14.41
N GLY A 32 -1.12 -0.20 13.48
CA GLY A 32 -0.61 -0.12 12.12
C GLY A 32 -1.42 0.83 11.25
N LEU A 33 -0.96 1.03 10.01
CA LEU A 33 -1.60 1.90 9.02
C LEU A 33 -2.04 1.10 7.80
N ILE A 34 -3.19 1.50 7.21
CA ILE A 34 -3.63 1.02 5.91
C ILE A 34 -3.47 2.18 4.92
N ILE A 35 -2.63 1.99 3.91
CA ILE A 35 -2.25 3.01 2.93
C ILE A 35 -2.51 2.48 1.52
N SER A 36 -3.59 2.93 0.85
CA SER A 36 -4.40 4.07 1.21
C SER A 36 -5.89 3.86 0.95
N ASN A 37 -6.69 4.90 1.21
CA ASN A 37 -8.02 5.05 0.66
C ASN A 37 -7.92 5.49 -0.83
N THR A 38 -9.04 5.77 -1.49
CA THR A 38 -9.11 6.34 -2.84
C THR A 38 -8.65 7.81 -2.85
N THR A 39 -8.21 8.31 -4.02
CA THR A 39 -7.80 9.71 -4.20
C THR A 39 -8.91 10.56 -4.79
N VAL A 40 -8.94 11.85 -4.43
CA VAL A 40 -9.79 12.85 -5.09
C VAL A 40 -9.10 13.49 -6.29
N SER A 41 -7.77 13.34 -6.42
CA SER A 41 -7.03 13.78 -7.63
C SER A 41 -7.48 13.01 -8.87
N ARG A 42 -7.46 13.72 -10.01
CA ARG A 42 -7.75 13.19 -11.35
C ARG A 42 -6.55 13.32 -12.30
N ASP A 43 -5.38 13.76 -11.79
CA ASP A 43 -4.19 14.03 -12.60
C ASP A 43 -3.65 12.79 -13.34
N SER A 44 -3.96 11.61 -12.82
CA SER A 44 -3.53 10.31 -13.40
C SER A 44 -4.46 9.76 -14.48
N ILE A 45 -5.53 10.48 -14.81
CA ILE A 45 -6.48 10.10 -15.87
C ILE A 45 -6.70 11.25 -16.85
N SER A 46 -6.77 10.92 -18.14
CA SER A 46 -6.93 11.89 -19.23
C SER A 46 -8.39 12.03 -19.71
N THR A 47 -9.33 12.07 -18.77
CA THR A 47 -10.76 12.17 -19.09
C THR A 47 -11.41 13.30 -18.31
N ASP A 48 -12.29 14.06 -18.97
CA ASP A 48 -13.13 15.12 -18.38
C ASP A 48 -14.32 14.53 -17.58
N ILE A 49 -14.08 13.45 -16.85
CA ILE A 49 -15.12 12.81 -16.04
C ILE A 49 -15.31 13.60 -14.76
N GLU A 50 -16.41 14.32 -14.65
CA GLU A 50 -16.85 15.05 -13.44
C GLU A 50 -17.60 14.15 -12.44
N GLU A 51 -17.18 12.90 -12.25
CA GLU A 51 -17.82 12.06 -11.26
C GLU A 51 -17.34 12.40 -9.85
N LYS A 52 -18.32 12.55 -8.94
CA LYS A 52 -18.07 12.71 -7.51
C LYS A 52 -17.61 11.38 -6.91
N GLY A 53 -16.59 11.43 -6.05
CA GLY A 53 -16.08 10.24 -5.35
C GLY A 53 -14.58 10.07 -5.50
N GLY A 54 -14.07 8.97 -4.95
CA GLY A 54 -12.64 8.65 -4.99
C GLY A 54 -12.26 7.78 -6.18
N LEU A 55 -11.16 8.12 -6.83
CA LEU A 55 -10.55 7.32 -7.88
C LEU A 55 -9.79 6.14 -7.28
N SER A 56 -10.04 4.94 -7.80
CA SER A 56 -9.38 3.69 -7.39
C SER A 56 -8.74 2.97 -8.58
N GLY A 57 -8.20 1.77 -8.37
CA GLY A 57 -7.60 0.96 -9.42
C GLY A 57 -6.21 1.43 -9.85
N LYS A 58 -5.82 1.09 -11.07
CA LYS A 58 -4.47 1.36 -11.61
C LYS A 58 -3.98 2.79 -11.43
N PRO A 59 -4.81 3.84 -11.66
CA PRO A 59 -4.37 5.22 -11.51
C PRO A 59 -3.93 5.59 -10.08
N LEU A 60 -4.38 4.85 -9.06
CA LEU A 60 -4.04 5.08 -7.67
C LEU A 60 -2.68 4.46 -7.28
N PHE A 61 -2.09 3.60 -8.10
CA PHE A 61 -0.92 2.80 -7.72
C PHE A 61 0.27 3.65 -7.28
N ASP A 62 0.72 4.57 -8.13
CA ASP A 62 1.91 5.38 -7.89
C ASP A 62 1.74 6.31 -6.68
N ILE A 63 0.58 6.96 -6.57
CA ILE A 63 0.27 7.88 -5.47
C ILE A 63 0.28 7.12 -4.15
N SER A 64 -0.39 5.96 -4.08
CA SER A 64 -0.47 5.15 -2.85
C SER A 64 0.86 4.49 -2.50
N THR A 65 1.69 4.13 -3.49
CA THR A 65 3.03 3.55 -3.26
C THR A 65 4.00 4.60 -2.74
N LYS A 66 3.98 5.80 -3.32
CA LYS A 66 4.77 6.94 -2.80
C LYS A 66 4.42 7.25 -1.35
N GLN A 67 3.13 7.31 -1.03
CA GLN A 67 2.67 7.57 0.34
C GLN A 67 3.09 6.46 1.31
N LEU A 68 2.99 5.21 0.88
CA LEU A 68 3.44 4.04 1.65
C LEU A 68 4.94 4.13 1.98
N ARG A 69 5.78 4.42 0.99
CA ARG A 69 7.23 4.61 1.15
C ARG A 69 7.54 5.72 2.17
N MET A 70 6.86 6.86 2.05
CA MET A 70 7.04 7.97 3.00
C MET A 70 6.61 7.58 4.42
N ALA A 71 5.48 6.90 4.58
CA ALA A 71 5.02 6.44 5.87
C ALA A 71 5.97 5.41 6.50
N TYR A 72 6.52 4.49 5.71
CA TYR A 72 7.54 3.54 6.18
C TYR A 72 8.78 4.28 6.70
N LYS A 73 9.27 5.27 5.95
CA LYS A 73 10.39 6.13 6.36
C LYS A 73 10.09 6.86 7.68
N TYR A 74 8.92 7.50 7.81
CA TYR A 74 8.53 8.25 9.01
C TYR A 74 8.28 7.38 10.23
N THR A 75 7.81 6.13 10.03
CA THR A 75 7.62 5.17 11.11
C THR A 75 8.88 4.37 11.42
N ASN A 76 9.89 4.44 10.55
CA ASN A 76 11.11 3.66 10.62
C ASN A 76 10.83 2.15 10.76
N GLY A 77 9.82 1.66 10.05
CA GLY A 77 9.38 0.25 10.07
C GLY A 77 8.85 -0.26 11.42
N LYS A 78 8.61 0.61 12.41
CA LYS A 78 8.22 0.20 13.78
C LYS A 78 6.80 -0.32 13.91
N ILE A 79 5.95 -0.09 12.92
CA ILE A 79 4.57 -0.58 12.89
C ILE A 79 4.28 -1.19 11.51
N PRO A 80 3.43 -2.23 11.44
CA PRO A 80 3.06 -2.82 10.16
C PRO A 80 2.28 -1.82 9.30
N LEU A 81 2.61 -1.76 8.02
CA LEU A 81 1.89 -1.02 7.02
C LEU A 81 1.18 -1.98 6.07
N ILE A 82 -0.05 -1.69 5.73
CA ILE A 82 -0.83 -2.47 4.75
C ILE A 82 -0.95 -1.65 3.47
N GLY A 83 -0.35 -2.13 2.40
CA GLY A 83 -0.37 -1.48 1.10
C GLY A 83 -1.69 -1.72 0.36
N VAL A 84 -2.35 -0.64 -0.07
CA VAL A 84 -3.62 -0.69 -0.82
C VAL A 84 -3.59 0.33 -1.95
N GLY A 85 -4.17 0.00 -3.08
CA GLY A 85 -4.34 0.89 -4.23
C GLY A 85 -3.58 0.42 -5.46
N GLY A 86 -4.31 0.13 -6.52
CA GLY A 86 -3.79 -0.21 -7.83
C GLY A 86 -3.11 -1.56 -7.99
N VAL A 87 -3.16 -2.44 -6.98
CA VAL A 87 -2.58 -3.78 -7.06
C VAL A 87 -3.47 -4.68 -7.91
N ASP A 88 -2.93 -5.21 -9.00
CA ASP A 88 -3.58 -6.12 -9.94
C ASP A 88 -2.63 -7.19 -10.49
N SER A 89 -1.39 -7.27 -9.95
CA SER A 89 -0.40 -8.30 -10.28
C SER A 89 0.55 -8.56 -9.11
N ALA A 90 1.36 -9.62 -9.22
CA ALA A 90 2.39 -9.97 -8.23
C ALA A 90 3.50 -8.92 -8.18
N GLU A 91 3.92 -8.39 -9.33
CA GLU A 91 4.96 -7.35 -9.42
C GLU A 91 4.56 -6.12 -8.63
N LYS A 92 3.30 -5.65 -8.81
CA LYS A 92 2.78 -4.50 -8.07
C LYS A 92 2.62 -4.78 -6.58
N ALA A 93 2.22 -5.99 -6.20
CA ALA A 93 2.21 -6.41 -4.81
C ALA A 93 3.61 -6.38 -4.22
N TYR A 94 4.59 -6.92 -4.95
CA TYR A 94 5.99 -6.97 -4.54
C TYR A 94 6.61 -5.58 -4.45
N GLU A 95 6.31 -4.69 -5.40
CA GLU A 95 6.76 -3.30 -5.35
C GLU A 95 6.26 -2.59 -4.08
N LYS A 96 4.99 -2.78 -3.69
CA LYS A 96 4.50 -2.24 -2.41
C LYS A 96 5.21 -2.83 -1.20
N ILE A 97 5.53 -4.12 -1.23
CA ILE A 97 6.28 -4.76 -0.15
C ILE A 97 7.68 -4.15 -0.04
N LYS A 98 8.40 -4.04 -1.15
CA LYS A 98 9.73 -3.40 -1.18
C LYS A 98 9.68 -1.93 -0.75
N ASN A 99 8.54 -1.26 -0.89
CA ASN A 99 8.29 0.08 -0.39
C ASN A 99 7.67 0.14 1.03
N GLY A 100 7.71 -0.96 1.78
CA GLY A 100 7.43 -1.00 3.21
C GLY A 100 6.11 -1.64 3.62
N ALA A 101 5.34 -2.23 2.71
CA ALA A 101 4.13 -2.94 3.08
C ALA A 101 4.46 -4.30 3.69
N SER A 102 3.92 -4.59 4.88
CA SER A 102 3.94 -5.92 5.49
C SER A 102 2.84 -6.83 4.95
N LEU A 103 1.74 -6.25 4.51
CA LEU A 103 0.58 -6.94 3.93
C LEU A 103 0.00 -6.13 2.77
N ILE A 104 -0.70 -6.80 1.87
CA ILE A 104 -1.37 -6.19 0.72
C ILE A 104 -2.87 -6.38 0.82
N GLN A 105 -3.62 -5.32 0.49
CA GLN A 105 -5.06 -5.38 0.24
C GLN A 105 -5.34 -4.99 -1.20
N LEU A 106 -6.33 -5.62 -1.80
CA LEU A 106 -6.81 -5.28 -3.13
C LEU A 106 -8.34 -5.29 -3.17
N TYR A 107 -8.92 -4.45 -4.03
CA TYR A 107 -10.36 -4.37 -4.23
C TYR A 107 -10.68 -4.27 -5.74
N THR A 108 -10.35 -3.15 -6.37
CA THR A 108 -10.67 -2.89 -7.79
C THR A 108 -10.02 -3.92 -8.73
N GLY A 109 -8.83 -4.41 -8.41
CA GLY A 109 -8.17 -5.49 -9.15
C GLY A 109 -9.01 -6.76 -9.23
N LEU A 110 -9.73 -7.12 -8.15
CA LEU A 110 -10.62 -8.29 -8.13
C LEU A 110 -11.83 -8.12 -9.05
N VAL A 111 -12.34 -6.87 -9.20
CA VAL A 111 -13.49 -6.59 -10.06
C VAL A 111 -13.14 -6.89 -11.52
N TYR A 112 -11.93 -6.54 -11.95
CA TYR A 112 -11.52 -6.73 -13.34
C TYR A 112 -10.92 -8.11 -13.64
N ASN A 113 -10.20 -8.71 -12.68
CA ASN A 113 -9.45 -9.96 -12.90
C ASN A 113 -10.10 -11.18 -12.21
N GLY A 114 -11.15 -10.95 -11.43
CA GLY A 114 -11.86 -12.03 -10.72
C GLY A 114 -11.11 -12.57 -9.48
N PRO A 115 -11.72 -13.51 -8.74
CA PRO A 115 -11.22 -13.98 -7.45
C PRO A 115 -9.91 -14.78 -7.54
N ASN A 116 -9.57 -15.34 -8.69
CA ASN A 116 -8.33 -16.08 -8.89
C ASN A 116 -7.09 -15.19 -8.77
N LEU A 117 -7.23 -13.88 -8.96
CA LEU A 117 -6.15 -12.92 -8.85
C LEU A 117 -5.34 -13.08 -7.55
N ILE A 118 -6.01 -13.36 -6.43
CA ILE A 118 -5.32 -13.53 -5.14
C ILE A 118 -4.39 -14.75 -5.16
N LYS A 119 -4.87 -15.86 -5.73
CA LYS A 119 -4.08 -17.09 -5.86
C LYS A 119 -2.89 -16.88 -6.78
N ASP A 120 -3.11 -16.21 -7.91
CA ASP A 120 -2.08 -15.96 -8.92
C ASP A 120 -1.00 -15.02 -8.35
N ILE A 121 -1.41 -13.92 -7.69
CA ILE A 121 -0.47 -13.03 -7.00
C ILE A 121 0.37 -13.79 -5.98
N ASN A 122 -0.22 -14.60 -5.12
CA ASN A 122 0.53 -15.33 -4.09
C ASN A 122 1.53 -16.32 -4.69
N LYS A 123 1.15 -17.01 -5.77
CA LYS A 123 2.03 -17.94 -6.46
C LYS A 123 3.23 -17.24 -7.09
N ASP A 124 2.95 -16.18 -7.86
CA ASP A 124 4.01 -15.49 -8.61
C ASP A 124 4.88 -14.64 -7.68
N LEU A 125 4.33 -14.13 -6.58
CA LEU A 125 5.07 -13.43 -5.53
C LEU A 125 6.13 -14.31 -4.88
N SER A 126 5.85 -15.62 -4.66
CA SER A 126 6.85 -16.56 -4.16
C SER A 126 8.06 -16.64 -5.10
N SER A 127 7.82 -16.71 -6.42
CA SER A 127 8.89 -16.76 -7.41
C SER A 127 9.71 -15.46 -7.47
N LEU A 128 9.07 -14.30 -7.28
CA LEU A 128 9.76 -13.01 -7.24
C LEU A 128 10.67 -12.89 -6.01
N ILE A 129 10.19 -13.33 -4.84
CA ILE A 129 10.94 -13.34 -3.59
C ILE A 129 12.18 -14.23 -3.70
N GLU A 130 12.01 -15.46 -4.20
CA GLU A 130 13.09 -16.41 -4.43
C GLU A 130 14.10 -15.88 -5.47
N GLY A 131 13.60 -15.24 -6.55
CA GLY A 131 14.40 -14.64 -7.59
C GLY A 131 15.33 -13.53 -7.10
N ASP A 132 14.90 -12.75 -6.11
CA ASP A 132 15.70 -11.71 -5.45
C ASP A 132 16.59 -12.28 -4.32
N GLY A 133 16.55 -13.58 -4.05
CA GLY A 133 17.40 -14.28 -3.08
C GLY A 133 16.89 -14.23 -1.64
N TYR A 134 15.63 -13.84 -1.41
CA TYR A 134 15.04 -13.82 -0.08
C TYR A 134 14.40 -15.18 0.28
N SER A 135 14.51 -15.57 1.56
CA SER A 135 13.92 -16.81 2.09
C SER A 135 12.45 -16.63 2.49
N ASN A 136 12.05 -15.39 2.80
CA ASN A 136 10.67 -15.05 3.12
C ASN A 136 10.38 -13.58 2.82
N ILE A 137 9.09 -13.25 2.72
CA ILE A 137 8.61 -11.94 2.33
C ILE A 137 9.02 -10.81 3.27
N SER A 138 9.21 -11.11 4.57
CA SER A 138 9.58 -10.09 5.56
C SER A 138 10.98 -9.51 5.33
N GLU A 139 11.85 -10.25 4.64
CA GLU A 139 13.19 -9.79 4.27
C GLU A 139 13.15 -8.74 3.16
N ALA A 140 12.10 -8.76 2.34
CA ALA A 140 11.90 -7.80 1.25
C ALA A 140 11.19 -6.51 1.70
N VAL A 141 10.64 -6.47 2.94
CA VAL A 141 9.86 -5.30 3.40
C VAL A 141 10.75 -4.07 3.56
N GLY A 142 10.50 -3.06 2.76
CA GLY A 142 11.15 -1.75 2.86
C GLY A 142 12.56 -1.68 2.28
N VAL A 143 13.01 -2.69 1.52
CA VAL A 143 14.39 -2.72 0.95
C VAL A 143 14.65 -1.62 -0.08
N GLU A 144 13.62 -1.00 -0.65
CA GLU A 144 13.75 0.13 -1.57
C GLU A 144 13.55 1.49 -0.88
N VAL A 145 13.41 1.51 0.45
CA VAL A 145 13.22 2.76 1.20
C VAL A 145 14.56 3.22 1.78
N ASP A 146 15.16 4.22 1.14
CA ASP A 146 16.37 4.91 1.59
C ASP A 146 16.08 5.91 2.72
#